data_bf4962da5f194182f26980fcaaf904e4
#
_entry.id   bf4962da5f194182f26980fcaaf904e4
#
_cell.length_a   1.000
_cell.length_b   1.000
_cell.length_c   1.000
_cell.angle_alpha   90.00
_cell.angle_beta   90.00
_cell.angle_gamma   90.00
#
_symmetry.space_group_name_H-M   'P 1'
#
loop_
_entity.id
_entity.type
_entity.pdbx_description
1 polymer ?
#
loop_
_entity_poly.entity_id
_entity_poly.type
_entity_poly.pdbx_seq_one_letter_code
_entity_poly.pdbx_strand_id
1 'polypeptide(L)'
;QLSADRLEYTLGNMYSYGFCTLKEIQNIFNDLKGNDLQNEIIFKHEEIAHFFTKKMLQCSHVYVMDEDRYAMEYLSYLIKKGIEKNVVCERDFYLKEKEFIDMLKKDQEIKKLWKNYQKLNKVEHGKNTDYFCVKVFVKKRYIDAYVENKGRISTINQHINKEIQQFLQLDFNYFMYGKSE
;
A
#
# COMPACT_ATOMS: atom_id res chain seq x y z
N GLN A 1 13.31 0.53 -9.74
CA GLN A 1 14.44 -0.17 -9.09
C GLN A 1 13.97 -1.04 -7.96
N LEU A 2 14.58 -2.21 -7.78
CA LEU A 2 14.35 -3.15 -6.70
C LEU A 2 15.51 -3.07 -5.70
N SER A 3 15.28 -2.42 -4.56
CA SER A 3 16.18 -2.40 -3.41
C SER A 3 15.89 -3.54 -2.43
N ALA A 4 16.80 -3.82 -1.51
CA ALA A 4 16.60 -4.85 -0.48
C ALA A 4 15.37 -4.57 0.40
N ASP A 5 15.18 -3.32 0.81
CA ASP A 5 14.00 -2.87 1.56
C ASP A 5 12.69 -3.12 0.79
N ARG A 6 12.64 -2.70 -0.49
CA ARG A 6 11.46 -2.95 -1.33
C ARG A 6 11.20 -4.44 -1.59
N LEU A 7 12.25 -5.24 -1.71
CA LEU A 7 12.12 -6.69 -1.88
C LEU A 7 11.53 -7.32 -0.63
N GLU A 8 12.06 -6.99 0.55
CA GLU A 8 11.66 -7.56 1.83
C GLU A 8 10.15 -7.36 2.06
N TYR A 9 9.69 -6.12 2.08
CA TYR A 9 8.26 -5.88 2.33
C TYR A 9 7.37 -6.40 1.20
N THR A 10 7.84 -6.43 -0.06
CA THR A 10 7.06 -6.95 -1.18
C THR A 10 6.84 -8.45 -1.05
N LEU A 11 7.89 -9.22 -0.73
CA LEU A 11 7.77 -10.67 -0.52
C LEU A 11 6.91 -10.99 0.71
N GLY A 12 7.07 -10.22 1.79
CA GLY A 12 6.23 -10.31 2.98
C GLY A 12 4.74 -10.08 2.68
N ASN A 13 4.43 -9.05 1.90
CA ASN A 13 3.06 -8.76 1.47
C ASN A 13 2.50 -9.82 0.52
N MET A 14 3.28 -10.32 -0.43
CA MET A 14 2.85 -11.43 -1.31
C MET A 14 2.43 -12.66 -0.50
N TYR A 15 3.17 -12.97 0.56
CA TYR A 15 2.83 -14.08 1.46
C TYR A 15 1.60 -13.77 2.32
N SER A 16 1.57 -12.59 2.96
CA SER A 16 0.50 -12.20 3.88
C SER A 16 -0.85 -12.06 3.20
N TYR A 17 -0.87 -11.62 1.93
CA TYR A 17 -2.10 -11.54 1.13
C TYR A 17 -2.47 -12.89 0.45
N GLY A 18 -1.68 -13.93 0.65
CA GLY A 18 -1.92 -15.24 0.03
C GLY A 18 -1.67 -15.29 -1.48
N PHE A 19 -0.94 -14.32 -2.04
CA PHE A 19 -0.60 -14.30 -3.47
C PHE A 19 0.54 -15.25 -3.82
N CYS A 20 1.40 -15.58 -2.85
CA CYS A 20 2.49 -16.54 -3.00
C CYS A 20 2.57 -17.46 -1.79
N THR A 21 2.93 -18.70 -2.06
CA THR A 21 3.36 -19.67 -1.06
C THR A 21 4.82 -19.42 -0.64
N LEU A 22 5.24 -19.94 0.50
CA LEU A 22 6.65 -19.86 0.93
C LEU A 22 7.60 -20.48 -0.09
N LYS A 23 7.20 -21.55 -0.78
CA LYS A 23 8.01 -22.20 -1.82
C LYS A 23 8.21 -21.28 -3.03
N GLU A 24 7.18 -20.58 -3.46
CA GLU A 24 7.27 -19.59 -4.55
C GLU A 24 8.16 -18.41 -4.17
N ILE A 25 8.03 -17.92 -2.94
CA ILE A 25 8.92 -16.86 -2.41
C ILE A 25 10.37 -17.32 -2.37
N GLN A 26 10.61 -18.55 -1.94
CA GLN A 26 11.96 -19.14 -1.95
C GLN A 26 12.53 -19.24 -3.37
N ASN A 27 11.71 -19.63 -4.35
CA ASN A 27 12.12 -19.66 -5.76
C ASN A 27 12.48 -18.28 -6.28
N ILE A 28 11.66 -17.24 -5.96
CA ILE A 28 11.97 -15.86 -6.29
C ILE A 28 13.32 -15.46 -5.66
N PHE A 29 13.49 -15.69 -4.36
CA PHE A 29 14.71 -15.30 -3.64
C PHE A 29 15.98 -15.96 -4.20
N ASN A 30 15.92 -17.25 -4.55
CA ASN A 30 17.04 -18.00 -5.12
C ASN A 30 17.45 -17.53 -6.54
N ASP A 31 16.54 -16.85 -7.23
CA ASP A 31 16.78 -16.31 -8.57
C ASP A 31 17.44 -14.93 -8.56
N LEU A 32 17.49 -14.28 -7.40
CA LEU A 32 18.00 -12.92 -7.29
C LEU A 32 19.53 -12.86 -7.39
N LYS A 33 20.00 -11.70 -7.88
CA LYS A 33 21.41 -11.34 -7.95
C LYS A 33 21.57 -9.84 -7.74
N GLY A 34 22.64 -9.45 -7.05
CA GLY A 34 23.05 -8.03 -6.99
C GLY A 34 23.61 -7.58 -8.34
N ASN A 35 23.29 -6.36 -8.72
CA ASN A 35 23.87 -5.68 -9.86
C ASN A 35 24.50 -4.34 -9.42
N ASP A 36 25.82 -4.38 -9.23
CA ASP A 36 26.58 -3.23 -8.72
C ASP A 36 26.57 -2.04 -9.70
N LEU A 37 26.51 -2.31 -11.02
CA LEU A 37 26.48 -1.27 -12.06
C LEU A 37 25.20 -0.45 -12.00
N GLN A 38 24.09 -1.04 -11.61
CA GLN A 38 22.77 -0.38 -11.54
C GLN A 38 22.31 -0.12 -10.11
N ASN A 39 23.08 -0.55 -9.11
CA ASN A 39 22.75 -0.46 -7.70
C ASN A 39 21.31 -0.98 -7.40
N GLU A 40 20.98 -2.16 -7.94
CA GLU A 40 19.70 -2.80 -7.72
C GLU A 40 19.81 -4.33 -7.71
N ILE A 41 18.79 -4.99 -7.18
CA ILE A 41 18.63 -6.44 -7.24
C ILE A 41 17.95 -6.80 -8.55
N ILE A 42 18.50 -7.78 -9.26
CA ILE A 42 18.01 -8.25 -10.57
C ILE A 42 17.67 -9.75 -10.53
N PHE A 43 16.98 -10.20 -11.54
CA PHE A 43 16.59 -11.59 -11.75
C PHE A 43 17.51 -12.27 -12.78
N LYS A 44 17.86 -13.52 -12.52
CA LYS A 44 18.65 -14.35 -13.48
C LYS A 44 17.77 -14.83 -14.62
N HIS A 45 16.49 -15.20 -14.34
CA HIS A 45 15.58 -15.82 -15.29
C HIS A 45 14.34 -14.98 -15.53
N GLU A 46 13.94 -14.87 -16.80
CA GLU A 46 12.81 -14.06 -17.25
C GLU A 46 11.47 -14.56 -16.68
N GLU A 47 11.27 -15.88 -16.62
CA GLU A 47 10.04 -16.47 -16.10
C GLU A 47 9.80 -16.15 -14.62
N ILE A 48 10.86 -16.08 -13.82
CA ILE A 48 10.77 -15.71 -12.40
C ILE A 48 10.52 -14.21 -12.25
N ALA A 49 11.20 -13.38 -13.04
CA ALA A 49 10.95 -11.94 -13.09
C ALA A 49 9.50 -11.63 -13.52
N HIS A 50 8.97 -12.33 -14.50
CA HIS A 50 7.60 -12.25 -14.96
C HIS A 50 6.63 -12.61 -13.83
N PHE A 51 6.84 -13.77 -13.21
CA PHE A 51 6.01 -14.21 -12.07
C PHE A 51 6.03 -13.20 -10.93
N PHE A 52 7.21 -12.74 -10.51
CA PHE A 52 7.37 -11.72 -9.46
C PHE A 52 6.62 -10.43 -9.81
N THR A 53 6.81 -9.89 -11.02
CA THR A 53 6.17 -8.63 -11.43
C THR A 53 4.66 -8.75 -11.45
N LYS A 54 4.12 -9.88 -11.91
CA LYS A 54 2.68 -10.16 -11.89
C LYS A 54 2.13 -10.18 -10.45
N LYS A 55 2.81 -10.86 -9.52
CA LYS A 55 2.42 -10.90 -8.11
C LYS A 55 2.58 -9.54 -7.43
N MET A 56 3.61 -8.78 -7.80
CA MET A 56 3.79 -7.40 -7.34
C MET A 56 2.64 -6.49 -7.79
N LEU A 57 2.16 -6.63 -9.02
CA LEU A 57 1.00 -5.87 -9.49
C LEU A 57 -0.27 -6.20 -8.69
N GLN A 58 -0.47 -7.46 -8.28
CA GLN A 58 -1.56 -7.82 -7.38
C GLN A 58 -1.45 -7.06 -6.03
N CYS A 59 -0.25 -7.02 -5.44
CA CYS A 59 -0.01 -6.19 -4.24
C CYS A 59 -0.26 -4.70 -4.51
N SER A 60 0.17 -4.20 -5.68
CA SER A 60 -0.03 -2.80 -6.08
C SER A 60 -1.52 -2.42 -6.14
N HIS A 61 -2.38 -3.32 -6.57
CA HIS A 61 -3.83 -3.11 -6.55
C HIS A 61 -4.36 -3.02 -5.11
N VAL A 62 -3.87 -3.86 -4.18
CA VAL A 62 -4.25 -3.76 -2.76
C VAL A 62 -3.86 -2.40 -2.17
N TYR A 63 -2.64 -1.91 -2.48
CA TYR A 63 -2.16 -0.62 -1.94
C TYR A 63 -2.94 0.61 -2.41
N VAL A 64 -3.75 0.47 -3.46
CA VAL A 64 -4.58 1.56 -3.99
C VAL A 64 -6.07 1.34 -3.78
N MET A 65 -6.48 0.31 -3.03
CA MET A 65 -7.89 0.06 -2.69
C MET A 65 -8.49 1.24 -1.93
N ASP A 66 -9.77 1.47 -2.15
CA ASP A 66 -10.50 2.58 -1.53
C ASP A 66 -10.54 2.45 -0.02
N GLU A 67 -10.72 1.25 0.48
CA GLU A 67 -10.79 0.95 1.91
C GLU A 67 -9.49 1.32 2.63
N ASP A 68 -8.35 0.94 2.07
CA ASP A 68 -7.03 1.25 2.63
C ASP A 68 -6.77 2.75 2.63
N ARG A 69 -6.98 3.40 1.48
CA ARG A 69 -6.78 4.84 1.31
C ARG A 69 -7.68 5.67 2.24
N TYR A 70 -8.95 5.29 2.31
CA TYR A 70 -9.92 5.96 3.17
C TYR A 70 -9.57 5.79 4.65
N ALA A 71 -9.23 4.57 5.07
CA ALA A 71 -8.86 4.27 6.45
C ALA A 71 -7.64 5.08 6.90
N MET A 72 -6.61 5.18 6.05
CA MET A 72 -5.41 5.97 6.34
C MET A 72 -5.74 7.47 6.48
N GLU A 73 -6.55 8.03 5.60
CA GLU A 73 -6.94 9.44 5.66
C GLU A 73 -7.84 9.74 6.86
N TYR A 74 -8.77 8.84 7.18
CA TYR A 74 -9.61 8.98 8.37
C TYR A 74 -8.77 8.94 9.65
N LEU A 75 -7.82 8.02 9.74
CA LEU A 75 -6.89 7.96 10.88
C LEU A 75 -6.04 9.24 10.98
N SER A 76 -5.52 9.73 9.85
CA SER A 76 -4.79 11.00 9.77
C SER A 76 -5.65 12.18 10.27
N TYR A 77 -6.92 12.21 9.87
CA TYR A 77 -7.88 13.23 10.35
C TYR A 77 -8.08 13.17 11.88
N LEU A 78 -8.23 11.97 12.45
CA LEU A 78 -8.33 11.81 13.90
C LEU A 78 -7.10 12.32 14.65
N ILE A 79 -5.91 12.00 14.14
CA ILE A 79 -4.64 12.42 14.72
C ILE A 79 -4.49 13.95 14.64
N LYS A 80 -4.80 14.55 13.49
CA LYS A 80 -4.77 16.01 13.32
C LYS A 80 -5.70 16.72 14.31
N LYS A 81 -6.92 16.21 14.48
CA LYS A 81 -7.82 16.72 15.52
C LYS A 81 -7.25 16.60 16.93
N GLY A 82 -6.56 15.50 17.21
CA GLY A 82 -5.88 15.30 18.50
C GLY A 82 -4.79 16.33 18.76
N ILE A 83 -4.02 16.68 17.73
CA ILE A 83 -2.98 17.72 17.80
C ILE A 83 -3.63 19.12 17.97
N GLU A 84 -4.62 19.46 17.15
CA GLU A 84 -5.34 20.73 17.20
C GLU A 84 -5.97 20.99 18.57
N LYS A 85 -6.46 19.94 19.23
CA LYS A 85 -7.04 20.00 20.58
C LYS A 85 -6.01 19.86 21.72
N ASN A 86 -4.71 19.76 21.41
CA ASN A 86 -3.65 19.52 22.38
C ASN A 86 -3.84 18.22 23.21
N VAL A 87 -4.51 17.21 22.67
CA VAL A 87 -4.69 15.90 23.31
C VAL A 87 -3.45 15.03 23.12
N VAL A 88 -2.79 15.18 21.97
CA VAL A 88 -1.53 14.54 21.62
C VAL A 88 -0.60 15.53 20.93
N CYS A 89 0.70 15.26 20.96
CA CYS A 89 1.73 16.03 20.29
C CYS A 89 2.74 15.12 19.58
N GLU A 90 3.68 15.69 18.81
CA GLU A 90 4.67 14.91 18.04
C GLU A 90 5.50 13.92 18.87
N ARG A 91 5.77 14.25 20.13
CA ARG A 91 6.51 13.33 21.04
C ARG A 91 5.75 12.05 21.32
N ASP A 92 4.42 12.10 21.25
CA ASP A 92 3.55 10.95 21.55
C ASP A 92 3.54 9.93 20.41
N PHE A 93 4.06 10.26 19.21
CA PHE A 93 4.21 9.31 18.11
C PHE A 93 5.25 8.20 18.37
N TYR A 94 6.09 8.36 19.38
CA TYR A 94 7.03 7.32 19.83
C TYR A 94 6.42 6.36 20.86
N LEU A 95 5.18 6.57 21.29
CA LEU A 95 4.44 5.67 22.18
C LEU A 95 4.04 4.39 21.45
N LYS A 96 3.74 3.34 22.21
CA LYS A 96 3.08 2.16 21.65
C LYS A 96 1.68 2.53 21.14
N GLU A 97 1.26 1.88 20.06
CA GLU A 97 -0.03 2.15 19.39
C GLU A 97 -1.20 2.23 20.39
N LYS A 98 -1.29 1.25 21.29
CA LYS A 98 -2.37 1.21 22.31
C LYS A 98 -2.37 2.47 23.21
N GLU A 99 -1.20 2.87 23.68
CA GLU A 99 -1.05 4.04 24.56
C GLU A 99 -1.45 5.33 23.83
N PHE A 100 -1.02 5.48 22.58
CA PHE A 100 -1.37 6.61 21.73
C PHE A 100 -2.88 6.69 21.48
N ILE A 101 -3.50 5.57 21.11
CA ILE A 101 -4.96 5.48 20.91
C ILE A 101 -5.72 5.81 22.19
N ASP A 102 -5.25 5.34 23.35
CA ASP A 102 -5.90 5.62 24.64
C ASP A 102 -5.77 7.09 25.01
N MET A 103 -4.68 7.78 24.62
CA MET A 103 -4.56 9.24 24.74
C MET A 103 -5.57 9.97 23.87
N LEU A 104 -5.66 9.64 22.58
CA LEU A 104 -6.63 10.23 21.65
C LEU A 104 -8.07 10.11 22.17
N LYS A 105 -8.42 8.96 22.74
CA LYS A 105 -9.77 8.69 23.28
C LYS A 105 -10.11 9.47 24.57
N LYS A 106 -9.19 10.22 25.17
CA LYS A 106 -9.52 11.10 26.31
C LYS A 106 -10.44 12.24 25.90
N ASP A 107 -10.35 12.74 24.66
CA ASP A 107 -11.32 13.68 24.11
C ASP A 107 -12.59 12.95 23.66
N GLN A 108 -13.77 13.46 24.05
CA GLN A 108 -15.04 12.79 23.79
C GLN A 108 -15.44 12.80 22.30
N GLU A 109 -15.10 13.86 21.57
CA GLU A 109 -15.36 13.95 20.13
C GLU A 109 -14.48 12.94 19.39
N ILE A 110 -13.18 12.91 19.67
CA ILE A 110 -12.25 11.97 19.05
C ILE A 110 -12.62 10.53 19.39
N LYS A 111 -13.03 10.26 20.63
CA LYS A 111 -13.54 8.95 21.05
C LYS A 111 -14.76 8.50 20.24
N LYS A 112 -15.68 9.42 19.95
CA LYS A 112 -16.84 9.12 19.08
C LYS A 112 -16.40 8.82 17.65
N LEU A 113 -15.53 9.65 17.08
CA LEU A 113 -14.98 9.46 15.74
C LEU A 113 -14.19 8.15 15.64
N TRP A 114 -13.40 7.80 16.65
CA TRP A 114 -12.70 6.52 16.73
C TRP A 114 -13.65 5.31 16.70
N LYS A 115 -14.75 5.39 17.46
CA LYS A 115 -15.79 4.35 17.42
C LYS A 115 -16.43 4.23 16.04
N ASN A 116 -16.65 5.35 15.34
CA ASN A 116 -17.16 5.33 13.97
C ASN A 116 -16.15 4.69 13.03
N TYR A 117 -14.86 5.06 13.14
CA TYR A 117 -13.76 4.46 12.37
C TYR A 117 -13.74 2.92 12.51
N GLN A 118 -13.85 2.42 13.74
CA GLN A 118 -13.84 0.98 14.00
C GLN A 118 -15.06 0.22 13.45
N LYS A 119 -16.15 0.92 13.15
CA LYS A 119 -17.38 0.35 12.58
C LYS A 119 -17.45 0.47 11.06
N LEU A 120 -16.49 1.13 10.44
CA LEU A 120 -16.46 1.25 8.98
C LEU A 120 -16.33 -0.13 8.35
N ASN A 121 -17.24 -0.44 7.45
CA ASN A 121 -17.27 -1.72 6.73
C ASN A 121 -17.46 -1.55 5.23
N LYS A 122 -17.71 -0.31 4.77
CA LYS A 122 -17.90 -0.01 3.36
C LYS A 122 -17.41 1.40 3.02
N VAL A 123 -16.78 1.54 1.87
CA VAL A 123 -16.43 2.83 1.27
C VAL A 123 -17.27 3.04 0.01
N GLU A 124 -17.85 4.22 -0.14
CA GLU A 124 -18.67 4.60 -1.30
C GLU A 124 -18.08 5.82 -1.99
N HIS A 125 -18.29 5.90 -3.30
CA HIS A 125 -17.87 7.03 -4.12
C HIS A 125 -18.91 8.15 -4.08
N GLY A 126 -18.43 9.38 -4.08
CA GLY A 126 -19.25 10.59 -4.12
C GLY A 126 -18.96 11.56 -2.99
N LYS A 127 -19.69 12.68 -2.98
CA LYS A 127 -19.66 13.65 -1.89
C LYS A 127 -20.85 13.42 -0.96
N ASN A 128 -20.57 13.33 0.33
CA ASN A 128 -21.60 13.24 1.37
C ASN A 128 -21.15 14.05 2.58
N THR A 129 -21.94 15.04 2.99
CA THR A 129 -21.62 15.96 4.09
C THR A 129 -21.86 15.37 5.48
N ASP A 130 -22.62 14.28 5.58
CA ASP A 130 -22.95 13.62 6.85
C ASP A 130 -21.79 12.74 7.36
N TYR A 131 -20.80 12.49 6.50
CA TYR A 131 -19.66 11.64 6.77
C TYR A 131 -18.35 12.37 6.53
N PHE A 132 -17.27 11.86 7.11
CA PHE A 132 -15.92 12.25 6.67
C PHE A 132 -15.76 11.89 5.20
N CYS A 133 -15.62 12.90 4.36
CA CYS A 133 -15.53 12.75 2.92
C CYS A 133 -14.19 13.27 2.42
N VAL A 134 -13.45 12.47 1.68
CA VAL A 134 -12.10 12.78 1.26
C VAL A 134 -11.84 12.36 -0.19
N LYS A 135 -10.92 13.07 -0.83
CA LYS A 135 -10.34 12.73 -2.12
C LYS A 135 -8.86 12.51 -1.92
N VAL A 136 -8.39 11.29 -2.18
CA VAL A 136 -7.01 10.91 -1.92
C VAL A 136 -6.21 10.87 -3.22
N PHE A 137 -5.08 11.58 -3.22
CA PHE A 137 -4.12 11.48 -4.32
C PHE A 137 -3.35 10.16 -4.25
N VAL A 138 -3.44 9.35 -5.29
CA VAL A 138 -2.82 8.02 -5.33
C VAL A 138 -1.45 8.06 -5.98
N LYS A 139 -0.44 7.60 -5.27
CA LYS A 139 0.87 7.28 -5.83
C LYS A 139 0.91 5.82 -6.25
N LYS A 140 0.67 5.54 -7.53
CA LYS A 140 0.75 4.19 -8.07
C LYS A 140 2.18 3.67 -8.04
N ARG A 141 2.41 2.63 -7.27
CA ARG A 141 3.74 2.03 -7.08
C ARG A 141 3.75 0.63 -7.67
N TYR A 142 4.76 0.32 -8.46
CA TYR A 142 5.02 -1.02 -8.98
C TYR A 142 6.53 -1.25 -9.09
N ILE A 143 6.93 -2.48 -9.32
CA ILE A 143 8.31 -2.87 -9.59
C ILE A 143 8.36 -3.48 -10.98
N ASP A 144 9.14 -2.85 -11.85
CA ASP A 144 9.47 -3.37 -13.17
C ASP A 144 10.79 -4.11 -13.03
N ALA A 145 10.71 -5.44 -12.87
CA ALA A 145 11.86 -6.29 -12.60
C ALA A 145 12.90 -6.21 -13.74
N TYR A 146 14.19 -6.18 -13.38
CA TYR A 146 15.28 -6.23 -14.36
C TYR A 146 15.78 -7.67 -14.49
N VAL A 147 15.89 -8.15 -15.73
CA VAL A 147 16.39 -9.48 -16.06
C VAL A 147 17.83 -9.36 -16.55
N GLU A 148 18.72 -10.20 -16.02
CA GLU A 148 20.14 -10.21 -16.38
C GLU A 148 20.33 -10.35 -17.90
N ASN A 149 21.13 -9.49 -18.49
CA ASN A 149 21.45 -9.42 -19.92
C ASN A 149 20.25 -9.17 -20.87
N LYS A 150 19.04 -8.95 -20.35
CA LYS A 150 17.83 -8.74 -21.16
C LYS A 150 17.17 -7.38 -20.94
N GLY A 151 17.29 -6.78 -19.75
CA GLY A 151 16.68 -5.49 -19.43
C GLY A 151 15.39 -5.60 -18.60
N ARG A 152 14.57 -4.56 -18.63
CA ARG A 152 13.30 -4.50 -17.88
C ARG A 152 12.28 -5.49 -18.44
N ILE A 153 11.57 -6.17 -17.53
CA ILE A 153 10.56 -7.15 -17.92
C ILE A 153 9.45 -6.52 -18.77
N SER A 154 9.09 -5.28 -18.54
CA SER A 154 8.12 -4.53 -19.35
C SER A 154 8.56 -4.30 -20.80
N THR A 155 9.88 -4.26 -21.08
CA THR A 155 10.41 -4.08 -22.42
C THR A 155 10.52 -5.37 -23.20
N ILE A 156 10.71 -6.50 -22.53
CA ILE A 156 10.90 -7.82 -23.14
C ILE A 156 9.63 -8.67 -23.16
N ASN A 157 8.62 -8.31 -22.35
CA ASN A 157 7.36 -9.03 -22.23
C ASN A 157 6.16 -8.09 -22.43
N GLN A 158 5.54 -8.13 -23.61
CA GLN A 158 4.42 -7.28 -23.98
C GLN A 158 3.18 -7.49 -23.07
N HIS A 159 2.95 -8.70 -22.57
CA HIS A 159 1.81 -8.99 -21.71
C HIS A 159 1.94 -8.26 -20.38
N ILE A 160 3.09 -8.37 -19.74
CA ILE A 160 3.38 -7.65 -18.49
C ILE A 160 3.34 -6.13 -18.70
N ASN A 161 3.88 -5.64 -19.81
CA ASN A 161 3.79 -4.22 -20.12
C ASN A 161 2.33 -3.75 -20.16
N LYS A 162 1.46 -4.50 -20.84
CA LYS A 162 0.03 -4.19 -20.91
C LYS A 162 -0.62 -4.15 -19.53
N GLU A 163 -0.34 -5.12 -18.65
CA GLU A 163 -0.85 -5.15 -17.27
C GLU A 163 -0.37 -3.93 -16.47
N ILE A 164 0.92 -3.55 -16.58
CA ILE A 164 1.47 -2.35 -15.95
C ILE A 164 0.75 -1.10 -16.45
N GLN A 165 0.57 -0.96 -17.77
CA GLN A 165 -0.11 0.21 -18.35
C GLN A 165 -1.57 0.29 -17.90
N GLN A 166 -2.28 -0.83 -17.84
CA GLN A 166 -3.65 -0.88 -17.31
C GLN A 166 -3.71 -0.41 -15.86
N PHE A 167 -2.80 -0.88 -15.00
CA PHE A 167 -2.69 -0.40 -13.63
C PHE A 167 -2.41 1.11 -13.55
N LEU A 168 -1.50 1.62 -14.39
CA LEU A 168 -1.15 3.04 -14.42
C LEU A 168 -2.29 3.94 -14.93
N GLN A 169 -3.21 3.40 -15.74
CA GLN A 169 -4.37 4.13 -16.27
C GLN A 169 -5.57 4.18 -15.30
N LEU A 170 -5.55 3.43 -14.19
CA LEU A 170 -6.64 3.48 -13.21
C LEU A 170 -6.87 4.93 -12.75
N ASP A 171 -8.12 5.36 -12.72
CA ASP A 171 -8.50 6.69 -12.23
C ASP A 171 -8.96 6.62 -10.77
N PHE A 172 -8.41 7.49 -9.93
CA PHE A 172 -8.75 7.64 -8.52
C PHE A 172 -9.19 9.08 -8.21
N ASN A 173 -9.57 9.85 -9.23
CA ASN A 173 -9.88 11.26 -9.14
C ASN A 173 -11.33 11.52 -8.64
N TYR A 174 -11.75 10.86 -7.56
CA TYR A 174 -13.09 10.96 -7.00
C TYR A 174 -13.06 11.14 -5.48
N PHE A 175 -14.18 11.68 -4.96
CA PHE A 175 -14.42 11.71 -3.52
C PHE A 175 -14.95 10.37 -3.04
N MET A 176 -14.66 10.03 -1.81
CA MET A 176 -15.14 8.84 -1.13
C MET A 176 -15.48 9.11 0.33
N TYR A 177 -16.39 8.34 0.86
CA TYR A 177 -16.81 8.39 2.26
C TYR A 177 -17.11 6.98 2.78
N GLY A 178 -16.90 6.78 4.08
CA GLY A 178 -17.10 5.49 4.71
C GLY A 178 -18.42 5.42 5.45
N LYS A 179 -19.08 4.26 5.37
CA LYS A 179 -20.29 3.93 6.11
C LYS A 179 -20.05 2.80 7.10
N SER A 180 -20.85 2.80 8.16
CA SER A 180 -21.08 1.65 9.04
C SER A 180 -22.53 1.21 8.84
N GLU A 181 -22.72 -0.01 8.44
CA GLU A 181 -24.05 -0.64 8.46
C GLU A 181 -24.50 -0.92 9.90
#